data_13125d020a80c08748f4dba92240de1d
#
_entry.id   13125d020a80c08748f4dba92240de1d
#
_cell.length_a   1.000
_cell.length_b   1.000
_cell.length_c   1.000
_cell.angle_alpha   90.00
_cell.angle_beta   90.00
_cell.angle_gamma   90.00
#
_symmetry.space_group_name_H-M   'P 1'
#
loop_
_entity.id
_entity.type
_entity.pdbx_description
1 polymer ?
#
loop_
_entity_poly.entity_id
_entity_poly.type
_entity_poly.pdbx_seq_one_letter_code
_entity_poly.pdbx_strand_id
1 'polypeptide(L)'
;MTHPGKQRTVLLAVREGHVDSRLLTSALELCRRLEADLEIQVIAGGEAPPSEMDAFLNTLREERLPFSLEVKPTLRRRDLVDYANAHEHIAAVVIDSREGWEALAQDRSSDPWKRLECPLVTAAVHEKKHH
;
A
#
# COMPACT_ATOMS: atom_id res chain seq x y z
N MET A 1 -15.94 -23.80 -1.52
CA MET A 1 -15.38 -23.57 -1.93
C MET A 1 -15.00 -22.49 -2.30
N THR A 2 -14.45 -22.10 -2.47
CA THR A 2 -13.99 -20.98 -2.69
C THR A 2 -14.24 -20.45 -3.90
N HIS A 3 -14.24 -19.47 -4.22
CA HIS A 3 -14.39 -18.88 -5.28
C HIS A 3 -13.35 -18.26 -5.72
N PRO A 4 -12.65 -18.69 -6.21
CA PRO A 4 -11.46 -18.19 -6.63
C PRO A 4 -11.55 -17.01 -7.44
N GLY A 5 -11.00 -16.40 -8.03
CA GLY A 5 -11.11 -15.24 -8.83
C GLY A 5 -11.68 -14.05 -8.10
N LYS A 6 -12.17 -14.28 -6.91
CA LYS A 6 -12.76 -13.20 -6.12
C LYS A 6 -11.96 -12.89 -4.88
N GLN A 7 -10.78 -13.42 -4.80
CA GLN A 7 -9.95 -13.12 -3.64
C GLN A 7 -9.65 -11.62 -3.59
N ARG A 8 -9.95 -11.01 -2.46
CA ARG A 8 -9.68 -9.60 -2.26
C ARG A 8 -8.20 -9.39 -1.99
N THR A 9 -7.71 -8.24 -2.39
CA THR A 9 -6.32 -7.88 -2.18
C THR A 9 -6.26 -6.44 -1.68
N VAL A 10 -5.42 -6.21 -0.67
CA VAL A 10 -5.11 -4.86 -0.21
C VAL A 10 -3.80 -4.47 -0.86
N LEU A 11 -3.76 -3.30 -1.49
CA LEU A 11 -2.55 -2.81 -2.14
C LEU A 11 -1.86 -1.84 -1.19
N LEU A 12 -0.66 -2.19 -0.76
CA LEU A 12 0.14 -1.35 0.14
C LEU A 12 1.26 -0.74 -0.68
N ALA A 13 1.36 0.58 -0.68
CA ALA A 13 2.42 1.29 -1.38
C ALA A 13 3.34 1.93 -0.36
N VAL A 14 4.63 1.65 -0.46
CA VAL A 14 5.62 2.06 0.53
C VAL A 14 6.74 2.80 -0.18
N ARG A 15 7.22 3.88 0.42
CA ARG A 15 8.36 4.63 -0.10
C ARG A 15 9.57 4.33 0.78
N GLU A 16 10.70 4.07 0.15
CA GLU A 16 11.95 3.87 0.88
C GLU A 16 12.22 5.10 1.76
N GLY A 17 12.65 4.87 2.99
CA GLY A 17 12.87 5.96 3.92
C GLY A 17 11.62 6.42 4.64
N HIS A 18 10.47 5.87 4.28
CA HIS A 18 9.20 6.24 4.92
C HIS A 18 8.44 5.01 5.35
N VAL A 19 9.16 3.96 5.72
CA VAL A 19 8.55 2.74 6.22
C VAL A 19 8.21 2.97 7.69
N ASP A 20 6.94 2.93 7.99
CA ASP A 20 6.44 3.26 9.32
C ASP A 20 5.68 2.05 9.84
N SER A 21 5.94 1.66 11.09
CA SER A 21 5.25 0.52 11.66
C SER A 21 3.73 0.70 11.68
N ARG A 22 3.26 1.93 11.82
CA ARG A 22 1.81 2.16 11.78
C ARG A 22 1.24 1.85 10.41
N LEU A 23 1.97 2.23 9.37
CA LEU A 23 1.57 1.93 8.01
C LEU A 23 1.45 0.43 7.81
N LEU A 24 2.47 -0.29 8.23
CA LEU A 24 2.50 -1.74 8.06
C LEU A 24 1.43 -2.42 8.88
N THR A 25 1.24 -1.96 10.12
CA THR A 25 0.20 -2.51 10.97
C THR A 25 -1.19 -2.25 10.40
N SER A 26 -1.41 -1.05 9.86
CA SER A 26 -2.70 -0.71 9.26
C SER A 26 -3.02 -1.64 8.10
N ALA A 27 -2.02 -1.91 7.26
CA ALA A 27 -2.24 -2.79 6.13
C ALA A 27 -2.56 -4.20 6.59
N LEU A 28 -1.83 -4.68 7.58
CA LEU A 28 -2.04 -6.03 8.08
C LEU A 28 -3.42 -6.19 8.70
N GLU A 29 -3.83 -5.22 9.52
CA GLU A 29 -5.13 -5.29 10.17
C GLU A 29 -6.26 -5.22 9.16
N LEU A 30 -6.06 -4.43 8.12
CA LEU A 30 -7.09 -4.33 7.07
C LEU A 30 -7.20 -5.65 6.34
N CYS A 31 -6.08 -6.31 6.06
CA CYS A 31 -6.11 -7.62 5.42
C CYS A 31 -6.86 -8.63 6.28
N ARG A 32 -6.64 -8.61 7.60
CA ARG A 32 -7.35 -9.51 8.48
C ARG A 32 -8.85 -9.23 8.45
N ARG A 33 -9.22 -7.96 8.51
CA ARG A 33 -10.63 -7.57 8.57
C ARG A 33 -11.37 -7.91 7.28
N LEU A 34 -10.69 -7.76 6.15
CA LEU A 34 -11.31 -8.03 4.84
C LEU A 34 -11.08 -9.45 4.37
N GLU A 35 -10.30 -10.22 5.10
CA GLU A 35 -9.89 -11.56 4.68
C GLU A 35 -9.23 -11.49 3.31
N ALA A 36 -8.29 -10.57 3.19
CA ALA A 36 -7.66 -10.25 1.93
C ALA A 36 -6.17 -10.61 1.94
N ASP A 37 -5.65 -10.86 0.75
CA ASP A 37 -4.22 -11.01 0.56
C ASP A 37 -3.60 -9.61 0.50
N LEU A 38 -2.27 -9.55 0.54
CA LEU A 38 -1.56 -8.28 0.53
C LEU A 38 -0.67 -8.20 -0.70
N GLU A 39 -0.77 -7.10 -1.42
CA GLU A 39 0.15 -6.82 -2.51
C GLU A 39 0.95 -5.58 -2.11
N ILE A 40 2.27 -5.69 -2.10
CA ILE A 40 3.15 -4.61 -1.66
C ILE A 40 3.93 -4.09 -2.85
N GLN A 41 3.87 -2.78 -3.05
CA GLN A 41 4.70 -2.12 -4.05
C GLN A 41 5.59 -1.12 -3.33
N VAL A 42 6.89 -1.24 -3.55
CA VAL A 42 7.87 -0.44 -2.85
C VAL A 42 8.61 0.43 -3.84
N ILE A 43 8.70 1.72 -3.56
CA ILE A 43 9.56 2.61 -4.34
C ILE A 43 10.90 2.64 -3.65
N ALA A 44 11.92 2.15 -4.34
CA ALA A 44 13.27 2.10 -3.77
C ALA A 44 14.28 2.11 -4.90
N GLY A 45 15.48 2.59 -4.61
CA GLY A 45 16.50 2.67 -5.63
C GLY A 45 17.20 1.35 -5.92
N GLY A 46 17.03 0.35 -5.04
CA GLY A 46 17.65 -0.95 -5.26
C GLY A 46 16.63 -1.96 -5.74
N GLU A 47 17.06 -3.21 -5.82
CA GLU A 47 16.18 -4.27 -6.26
C GLU A 47 15.55 -5.02 -5.09
N ALA A 48 16.10 -4.85 -3.91
CA ALA A 48 15.59 -5.51 -2.73
C ALA A 48 14.76 -4.55 -1.89
N PRO A 49 13.79 -5.04 -1.14
CA PRO A 49 13.02 -4.15 -0.27
C PRO A 49 13.91 -3.60 0.83
N PRO A 50 13.56 -2.44 1.39
CA PRO A 50 14.32 -1.87 2.48
C PRO A 50 14.36 -2.82 3.68
N SER A 51 15.48 -2.84 4.38
CA SER A 51 15.62 -3.75 5.54
C SER A 51 14.61 -3.43 6.64
N GLU A 52 14.09 -2.20 6.67
CA GLU A 52 13.04 -1.85 7.64
C GLU A 52 11.81 -2.71 7.49
N MET A 53 11.62 -3.36 6.35
CA MET A 53 10.45 -4.20 6.13
C MET A 53 10.66 -5.64 6.57
N ASP A 54 11.89 -6.01 6.98
CA ASP A 54 12.19 -7.42 7.23
C ASP A 54 11.28 -8.02 8.30
N ALA A 55 11.12 -7.32 9.42
CA ALA A 55 10.28 -7.82 10.51
C ALA A 55 8.84 -7.97 10.06
N PHE A 56 8.36 -7.01 9.26
CA PHE A 56 6.99 -7.06 8.76
C PHE A 56 6.79 -8.28 7.86
N LEU A 57 7.74 -8.49 6.94
CA LEU A 57 7.63 -9.63 6.02
C LEU A 57 7.65 -10.95 6.77
N ASN A 58 8.48 -11.03 7.83
CA ASN A 58 8.50 -12.21 8.65
C ASN A 58 7.17 -12.43 9.36
N THR A 59 6.55 -11.36 9.84
CA THR A 59 5.24 -11.47 10.46
C THR A 59 4.21 -12.02 9.48
N LEU A 60 4.24 -11.54 8.23
CA LEU A 60 3.31 -12.04 7.22
C LEU A 60 3.49 -13.54 7.01
N ARG A 61 4.74 -13.99 6.98
CA ARG A 61 5.01 -15.42 6.79
C ARG A 61 4.56 -16.24 7.99
N GLU A 62 4.78 -15.71 9.18
CA GLU A 62 4.39 -16.42 10.40
C GLU A 62 2.87 -16.55 10.48
N GLU A 63 2.15 -15.55 10.02
CA GLU A 63 0.70 -15.59 10.05
C GLU A 63 0.12 -16.26 8.80
N ARG A 64 0.99 -16.68 7.90
CA ARG A 64 0.57 -17.36 6.69
C ARG A 64 -0.36 -16.51 5.84
N LEU A 65 -0.13 -15.21 5.87
CA LEU A 65 -0.91 -14.28 5.05
C LEU A 65 -0.26 -14.21 3.68
N PRO A 66 -0.96 -14.59 2.62
CA PRO A 66 -0.36 -14.55 1.29
C PRO A 66 -0.03 -13.12 0.90
N PHE A 67 1.15 -12.92 0.35
CA PHE A 67 1.53 -11.59 -0.10
C PHE A 67 2.47 -11.68 -1.30
N SER A 68 2.49 -10.60 -2.06
CA SER A 68 3.47 -10.41 -3.12
C SER A 68 4.16 -9.08 -2.87
N LEU A 69 5.37 -8.94 -3.40
CA LEU A 69 6.14 -7.73 -3.21
C LEU A 69 6.88 -7.40 -4.49
N GLU A 70 6.79 -6.16 -4.91
CA GLU A 70 7.50 -5.70 -6.09
C GLU A 70 8.21 -4.40 -5.74
N VAL A 71 9.49 -4.28 -6.14
CA VAL A 71 10.26 -3.07 -5.92
C VAL A 71 10.36 -2.34 -7.25
N LYS A 72 10.05 -1.05 -7.24
CA LYS A 72 10.07 -0.22 -8.44
C LYS A 72 10.91 1.02 -8.19
N PRO A 73 11.66 1.46 -9.19
CA PRO A 73 12.46 2.69 -9.01
C PRO A 73 11.59 3.93 -8.92
N THR A 74 10.46 3.92 -9.59
CA THR A 74 9.54 5.06 -9.52
C THR A 74 8.11 4.54 -9.50
N LEU A 75 7.24 5.31 -8.89
CA LEU A 75 5.82 4.99 -8.85
C LEU A 75 5.09 6.26 -8.50
N ARG A 76 4.20 6.69 -9.36
CA ARG A 76 3.44 7.91 -9.14
C ARG A 76 2.06 7.56 -8.61
N ARG A 77 1.41 8.54 -7.97
CA ARG A 77 0.06 8.30 -7.44
C ARG A 77 -0.93 7.94 -8.54
N ARG A 78 -0.79 8.52 -9.73
CA ARG A 78 -1.67 8.18 -10.83
C ARG A 78 -1.47 6.73 -11.25
N ASP A 79 -0.25 6.22 -11.14
CA ASP A 79 0.02 4.83 -11.47
C ASP A 79 -0.68 3.90 -10.51
N LEU A 80 -0.71 4.26 -9.23
CA LEU A 80 -1.43 3.46 -8.23
C LEU A 80 -2.92 3.47 -8.50
N VAL A 81 -3.48 4.64 -8.82
CA VAL A 81 -4.90 4.76 -9.10
C VAL A 81 -5.27 3.93 -10.33
N ASP A 82 -4.49 4.08 -11.40
CA ASP A 82 -4.77 3.35 -12.62
C ASP A 82 -4.67 1.84 -12.39
N TYR A 83 -3.66 1.41 -11.64
CA TYR A 83 -3.49 0.01 -11.35
C TYR A 83 -4.67 -0.54 -10.54
N ALA A 84 -5.05 0.17 -9.48
CA ALA A 84 -6.13 -0.29 -8.62
C ALA A 84 -7.45 -0.33 -9.38
N ASN A 85 -7.70 0.68 -10.21
CA ASN A 85 -8.95 0.72 -10.97
C ASN A 85 -9.01 -0.38 -12.03
N ALA A 86 -7.85 -0.79 -12.53
CA ALA A 86 -7.79 -1.83 -13.56
C ALA A 86 -7.92 -3.22 -12.98
N HIS A 87 -7.83 -3.37 -11.66
CA HIS A 87 -7.84 -4.68 -11.01
C HIS A 87 -8.95 -4.73 -9.97
N GLU A 88 -10.08 -5.29 -10.37
CA GLU A 88 -11.28 -5.27 -9.52
C GLU A 88 -11.08 -5.92 -8.17
N HIS A 89 -10.13 -6.83 -8.07
CA HIS A 89 -9.93 -7.53 -6.79
C HIS A 89 -9.23 -6.66 -5.76
N ILE A 90 -8.71 -5.49 -6.15
CA ILE A 90 -8.10 -4.58 -5.19
C ILE A 90 -9.20 -3.94 -4.36
N ALA A 91 -9.24 -4.27 -3.08
CA ALA A 91 -10.30 -3.81 -2.20
C ALA A 91 -10.00 -2.48 -1.53
N ALA A 92 -8.72 -2.13 -1.43
CA ALA A 92 -8.31 -0.87 -0.81
C ALA A 92 -6.87 -0.61 -1.14
N VAL A 93 -6.47 0.67 -1.09
CA VAL A 93 -5.09 1.10 -1.25
C VAL A 93 -4.66 1.74 0.06
N VAL A 94 -3.52 1.32 0.59
CA VAL A 94 -3.00 1.85 1.85
C VAL A 94 -1.68 2.58 1.56
N ILE A 95 -1.59 3.82 2.02
CA ILE A 95 -0.38 4.63 1.88
C ILE A 95 -0.09 5.32 3.20
N ASP A 96 1.12 5.86 3.34
CA ASP A 96 1.49 6.55 4.58
C ASP A 96 0.75 7.87 4.70
N SER A 97 0.81 8.73 3.69
CA SER A 97 0.09 10.00 3.72
C SER A 97 -0.09 10.51 2.31
N ARG A 98 -1.16 11.25 2.11
CA ARG A 98 -1.40 11.86 0.80
C ARG A 98 -0.33 12.90 0.49
N GLU A 99 0.05 13.67 1.50
CA GLU A 99 1.07 14.71 1.30
C GLU A 99 2.38 14.12 0.83
N GLY A 100 2.77 12.99 1.40
CA GLY A 100 4.02 12.35 1.01
C GLY A 100 4.01 11.95 -0.46
N TRP A 101 2.89 11.44 -0.93
CA TRP A 101 2.79 11.03 -2.32
C TRP A 101 2.63 12.23 -3.25
N GLU A 102 2.01 13.30 -2.79
CA GLU A 102 1.92 14.52 -3.58
C GLU A 102 3.29 15.14 -3.80
N ALA A 103 4.16 15.03 -2.80
CA ALA A 103 5.49 15.59 -2.94
C ALA A 103 6.30 14.91 -4.04
N LEU A 104 5.95 13.68 -4.40
CA LEU A 104 6.63 12.96 -5.47
C LEU A 104 6.06 13.30 -6.84
N ALA A 105 4.93 13.98 -6.89
CA ALA A 105 4.23 14.15 -8.14
C ALA A 105 4.94 15.13 -9.04
N GLN A 106 5.02 14.78 -10.29
CA GLN A 106 5.53 15.67 -11.32
C GLN A 106 4.40 16.38 -12.03
N ASP A 107 3.21 15.82 -11.97
CA ASP A 107 2.09 16.43 -12.64
C ASP A 107 1.41 17.42 -11.73
N ARG A 108 0.90 18.45 -12.31
CA ARG A 108 0.21 19.47 -11.57
C ARG A 108 -1.26 19.42 -11.82
N SER A 109 -1.70 18.38 -12.46
CA SER A 109 -3.09 18.27 -12.82
C SER A 109 -3.91 17.94 -11.60
N SER A 110 -5.14 17.60 -11.82
CA SER A 110 -6.06 17.29 -10.75
C SER A 110 -5.55 16.14 -9.89
N ASP A 111 -6.14 16.02 -8.73
CA ASP A 111 -5.81 15.00 -7.76
C ASP A 111 -6.20 13.62 -8.30
N PRO A 112 -5.24 12.74 -8.58
CA PRO A 112 -5.59 11.42 -9.11
C PRO A 112 -6.40 10.58 -8.13
N TRP A 113 -6.24 10.83 -6.82
CA TRP A 113 -6.98 10.04 -5.83
C TRP A 113 -8.49 10.15 -6.02
N LYS A 114 -8.95 11.22 -6.65
CA LYS A 114 -10.39 11.40 -6.88
C LYS A 114 -10.96 10.38 -7.83
N ARG A 115 -10.10 9.78 -8.67
CA ARG A 115 -10.57 8.77 -9.62
C ARG A 115 -10.49 7.36 -9.09
N LEU A 116 -9.92 7.20 -7.90
CA LEU A 116 -9.76 5.88 -7.29
C LEU A 116 -11.13 5.32 -6.94
N GLU A 117 -11.40 4.10 -7.37
CA GLU A 117 -12.71 3.49 -7.20
C GLU A 117 -12.84 2.70 -5.90
N CYS A 118 -11.73 2.35 -5.27
CA CYS A 118 -11.76 1.67 -3.99
C CYS A 118 -11.31 2.64 -2.89
N PRO A 119 -11.51 2.31 -1.62
CA PRO A 119 -11.10 3.20 -0.54
C PRO A 119 -9.60 3.44 -0.51
N LEU A 120 -9.21 4.66 -0.19
CA LEU A 120 -7.83 5.01 0.08
C LEU A 120 -7.67 5.15 1.58
N VAL A 121 -6.80 4.35 2.16
CA VAL A 121 -6.56 4.36 3.60
C VAL A 121 -5.19 4.96 3.84
N THR A 122 -5.13 6.00 4.67
CA THR A 122 -3.85 6.60 5.05
C THR A 122 -3.55 6.21 6.48
N ALA A 123 -2.34 5.81 6.73
CA ALA A 123 -1.94 5.37 8.07
C ALA A 123 -1.29 6.49 8.85
N ALA A 124 -1.33 7.62 8.32
CA ALA A 124 -0.66 8.71 8.94
C ALA A 124 -1.20 9.05 10.27
N VAL A 125 -0.71 9.35 10.83
CA VAL A 125 -1.16 9.69 11.86
C VAL A 125 -1.00 10.93 12.36
N HIS A 126 -1.23 11.30 12.28
CA HIS A 126 -1.02 12.21 12.65
C HIS A 126 -1.04 12.61 13.80
N GLU A 127 -0.83 12.54 14.00
CA GLU A 127 -0.71 12.69 14.90
C GLU A 127 -0.62 13.41 15.49
N LYS A 128 -0.51 14.00 15.61
CA LYS A 128 -0.27 14.54 16.16
C LYS A 128 -0.61 15.23 16.59
N LYS A 129 -0.94 15.62 16.93
CA LYS A 129 -1.14 16.16 17.38
C LYS A 129 -1.27 16.49 18.08
N HIS A 130 -1.34 16.89 18.62
CA HIS A 130 -1.43 17.18 19.32
C HIS A 130 -1.47 17.60 19.80
N HIS A 131 -1.49 17.88 20.03
CA HIS A 131 -1.57 18.22 20.64
C HIS A 131 -1.61 18.57 20.95
#